data_ec206a3a3dfd6aacd34b1d1cb1773e95
#
_entry.id   ec206a3a3dfd6aacd34b1d1cb1773e95
#
_cell.length_a   1.000
_cell.length_b   1.000
_cell.length_c   1.000
_cell.angle_alpha   90.00
_cell.angle_beta   90.00
_cell.angle_gamma   90.00
#
_symmetry.space_group_name_H-M   'P 1'
#
loop_
_entity.id
_entity.type
_entity.pdbx_description
1 polymer ?
#
loop_
_entity_poly.entity_id
_entity_poly.type
_entity_poly.pdbx_seq_one_letter_code
_entity_poly.pdbx_strand_id
1 'polypeptide(L)'
;MNKKFRLYQVDSFTKERFTGNPAGVITNADGLSESQMQKIARELNNSETAFIFNKLAKNHQENYDVHIRFFTPTNEVPICGHATIAAHYVRAVENQFNNKTVFQKTGAGILPVDIIKKDNDYEIIMTQGKIEVSPPLQQTYQERLLNAFGILKEDIRTDCPIAISSTGHSKVMIGIKELSTLNSLSPNLYELSKISQEIKCNGYYIFTLHDKKTLQVHGRMFAPAIGISEDPVTGNANGPLGAYLVHYKVIPIPNTEFIFEAVQGEAIKHKGKMLVEVIISDNKPVEVKIIGKAVIAFSTNIEIEL
;
A
#
# COMPACT_ATOMS: atom_id res chain seq x y z
N MET A 1 10.60 27.90 21.93
CA MET A 1 9.52 28.67 21.26
C MET A 1 8.47 27.67 20.74
N ASN A 2 7.18 27.93 21.06
CA ASN A 2 6.14 27.09 20.50
C ASN A 2 5.92 27.41 19.03
N LYS A 3 5.90 26.38 18.19
CA LYS A 3 5.59 26.47 16.77
C LYS A 3 4.34 25.66 16.45
N LYS A 4 3.46 26.23 15.61
CA LYS A 4 2.25 25.54 15.12
C LYS A 4 2.57 24.76 13.85
N PHE A 5 2.08 23.52 13.82
CA PHE A 5 2.17 22.63 12.68
C PHE A 5 0.77 22.24 12.24
N ARG A 6 0.48 22.31 10.93
CA ARG A 6 -0.76 21.83 10.37
C ARG A 6 -0.70 20.32 10.22
N LEU A 7 -1.68 19.64 10.83
CA LEU A 7 -1.85 18.20 10.80
C LEU A 7 -3.14 17.85 10.06
N TYR A 8 -3.05 16.86 9.20
CA TYR A 8 -4.18 16.26 8.51
C TYR A 8 -4.31 14.78 8.89
N GLN A 9 -5.55 14.34 9.11
CA GLN A 9 -5.92 12.94 9.08
C GLN A 9 -6.52 12.66 7.71
N VAL A 10 -5.95 11.71 6.98
CA VAL A 10 -6.29 11.44 5.58
C VAL A 10 -6.57 9.96 5.41
N ASP A 11 -7.69 9.65 4.78
CA ASP A 11 -8.05 8.28 4.44
C ASP A 11 -7.67 8.03 2.97
N SER A 12 -6.69 7.15 2.76
CA SER A 12 -6.18 6.78 1.44
C SER A 12 -6.98 5.65 0.83
N PHE A 13 -7.02 5.60 -0.51
CA PHE A 13 -7.73 4.60 -1.31
C PHE A 13 -9.25 4.62 -1.13
N THR A 14 -9.79 5.78 -0.84
CA THR A 14 -11.24 6.00 -0.67
C THR A 14 -11.62 7.44 -1.02
N LYS A 15 -12.92 7.67 -1.20
CA LYS A 15 -13.54 9.01 -1.24
C LYS A 15 -14.49 9.24 -0.06
N GLU A 16 -14.69 8.23 0.75
CA GLU A 16 -15.56 8.25 1.91
C GLU A 16 -14.71 8.36 3.18
N ARG A 17 -15.00 9.35 4.04
CA ARG A 17 -14.29 9.53 5.31
C ARG A 17 -14.51 8.34 6.24
N PHE A 18 -13.47 8.03 7.02
CA PHE A 18 -13.48 6.95 8.02
C PHE A 18 -13.54 5.55 7.39
N THR A 19 -13.08 5.44 6.15
CA THR A 19 -12.86 4.19 5.42
C THR A 19 -11.47 4.19 4.80
N GLY A 20 -11.11 3.18 3.99
CA GLY A 20 -9.78 3.11 3.37
C GLY A 20 -8.65 2.90 4.38
N ASN A 21 -7.46 3.43 4.09
CA ASN A 21 -6.28 3.29 4.95
C ASN A 21 -5.85 4.66 5.50
N PRO A 22 -6.00 4.90 6.82
CA PRO A 22 -5.75 6.20 7.43
C PRO A 22 -4.26 6.48 7.58
N ALA A 23 -3.87 7.74 7.32
CA ALA A 23 -2.52 8.26 7.55
C ALA A 23 -2.56 9.67 8.15
N GLY A 24 -1.63 9.96 9.06
CA GLY A 24 -1.36 11.33 9.47
C GLY A 24 -0.46 12.03 8.45
N VAL A 25 -0.66 13.31 8.21
CA VAL A 25 0.18 14.12 7.31
C VAL A 25 0.49 15.48 7.94
N ILE A 26 1.77 15.81 8.06
CA ILE A 26 2.24 17.16 8.40
C ILE A 26 2.90 17.76 7.17
N THR A 27 2.27 18.79 6.57
CA THR A 27 2.67 19.36 5.27
C THR A 27 3.88 20.28 5.33
N ASN A 28 4.30 20.68 6.54
CA ASN A 28 5.55 21.40 6.78
C ASN A 28 6.16 20.97 8.12
N ALA A 29 7.02 19.97 8.07
CA ALA A 29 7.72 19.42 9.24
C ALA A 29 9.05 20.13 9.55
N ASP A 30 9.37 21.21 8.83
CA ASP A 30 10.63 21.96 9.03
C ASP A 30 10.78 22.44 10.48
N GLY A 31 11.80 21.96 11.14
CA GLY A 31 12.14 22.25 12.54
C GLY A 31 11.73 21.16 13.53
N LEU A 32 10.94 20.17 13.14
CA LEU A 32 10.68 18.99 13.99
C LEU A 32 11.93 18.10 14.08
N SER A 33 12.29 17.71 15.28
CA SER A 33 13.30 16.67 15.52
C SER A 33 12.70 15.28 15.28
N GLU A 34 13.55 14.30 15.06
CA GLU A 34 13.14 12.89 14.89
C GLU A 34 12.32 12.39 16.09
N SER A 35 12.76 12.72 17.31
CA SER A 35 12.03 12.35 18.53
C SER A 35 10.64 12.96 18.58
N GLN A 36 10.44 14.20 18.11
CA GLN A 36 9.12 14.84 18.05
C GLN A 36 8.23 14.18 16.99
N MET A 37 8.76 13.88 15.80
CA MET A 37 8.04 13.14 14.76
C MET A 37 7.58 11.77 15.26
N GLN A 38 8.48 11.04 15.94
CA GLN A 38 8.14 9.74 16.53
C GLN A 38 7.03 9.83 17.59
N LYS A 39 7.06 10.86 18.44
CA LYS A 39 6.03 11.10 19.46
C LYS A 39 4.67 11.42 18.80
N ILE A 40 4.66 12.27 17.78
CA ILE A 40 3.45 12.62 17.04
C ILE A 40 2.87 11.37 16.35
N ALA A 41 3.69 10.57 15.68
CA ALA A 41 3.24 9.35 15.01
C ALA A 41 2.64 8.34 16.01
N ARG A 42 3.26 8.21 17.18
CA ARG A 42 2.75 7.35 18.27
C ARG A 42 1.43 7.84 18.83
N GLU A 43 1.27 9.16 19.02
CA GLU A 43 0.02 9.76 19.53
C GLU A 43 -1.14 9.60 18.55
N LEU A 44 -0.89 9.78 17.25
CA LEU A 44 -1.90 9.59 16.20
C LEU A 44 -2.30 8.13 16.04
N ASN A 45 -1.39 7.21 16.34
CA ASN A 45 -1.60 5.76 16.29
C ASN A 45 -2.17 5.23 14.96
N ASN A 46 -1.92 5.94 13.86
CA ASN A 46 -2.10 5.39 12.51
C ASN A 46 -0.98 4.39 12.20
N SER A 47 -1.18 3.50 11.21
CA SER A 47 -0.08 2.64 10.78
C SER A 47 1.15 3.46 10.39
N GLU A 48 0.99 4.57 9.68
CA GLU A 48 2.06 5.54 9.41
C GLU A 48 1.58 6.98 9.41
N THR A 49 2.55 7.89 9.70
CA THR A 49 2.43 9.34 9.57
C THR A 49 3.51 9.85 8.64
N ALA A 50 3.14 10.67 7.66
CA ALA A 50 4.04 11.32 6.73
C ALA A 50 4.42 12.72 7.21
N PHE A 51 5.73 13.00 7.26
CA PHE A 51 6.30 14.31 7.59
C PHE A 51 6.97 14.89 6.37
N ILE A 52 6.46 16.02 5.87
CA ILE A 52 6.89 16.66 4.62
C ILE A 52 7.80 17.84 4.95
N PHE A 53 9.01 17.81 4.39
CA PHE A 53 9.99 18.90 4.49
C PHE A 53 10.01 19.67 3.18
N ASN A 54 9.69 20.95 3.26
CA ASN A 54 9.63 21.85 2.10
C ASN A 54 10.97 22.58 1.86
N LYS A 55 11.82 22.68 2.89
CA LYS A 55 13.16 23.21 2.71
C LYS A 55 14.04 22.13 2.09
N LEU A 56 14.30 22.27 0.81
CA LEU A 56 15.32 21.50 0.14
C LEU A 56 16.66 21.73 0.86
N ALA A 57 17.33 20.66 1.24
CA ALA A 57 18.69 20.79 1.76
C ALA A 57 19.54 21.58 0.74
N LYS A 58 20.28 22.60 1.19
CA LYS A 58 21.04 23.50 0.31
C LYS A 58 22.15 22.81 -0.51
N ASN A 59 22.33 21.52 -0.39
CA ASN A 59 23.26 20.73 -1.18
C ASN A 59 22.61 20.34 -2.50
N HIS A 60 22.85 21.14 -3.52
CA HIS A 60 22.35 21.03 -4.90
C HIS A 60 22.75 19.75 -5.67
N GLN A 61 23.14 18.65 -5.02
CA GLN A 61 23.59 17.42 -5.70
C GLN A 61 22.48 16.42 -5.97
N GLU A 62 21.35 16.51 -5.29
CA GLU A 62 20.22 15.59 -5.49
C GLU A 62 19.03 16.34 -6.09
N ASN A 63 18.52 15.82 -7.20
CA ASN A 63 17.39 16.41 -7.91
C ASN A 63 16.06 15.82 -7.41
N TYR A 64 15.45 16.44 -6.39
CA TYR A 64 14.12 16.10 -5.87
C TYR A 64 13.31 17.35 -5.53
N ASP A 65 11.98 17.22 -5.58
CA ASP A 65 11.05 18.32 -5.34
C ASP A 65 10.61 18.44 -3.87
N VAL A 66 10.66 17.33 -3.13
CA VAL A 66 10.19 17.25 -1.75
C VAL A 66 10.88 16.12 -1.00
N HIS A 67 11.13 16.30 0.30
CA HIS A 67 11.59 15.22 1.16
C HIS A 67 10.46 14.80 2.11
N ILE A 68 10.17 13.49 2.18
CA ILE A 68 9.13 12.92 3.03
C ILE A 68 9.73 11.81 3.89
N ARG A 69 9.49 11.87 5.20
CA ARG A 69 9.82 10.82 6.15
C ARG A 69 8.54 10.18 6.67
N PHE A 70 8.57 8.87 6.89
CA PHE A 70 7.41 8.09 7.33
C PHE A 70 7.71 7.44 8.67
N PHE A 71 6.80 7.61 9.63
CA PHE A 71 6.92 7.03 10.96
C PHE A 71 5.70 6.18 11.30
N THR A 72 5.95 4.95 11.73
CA THR A 72 4.97 4.13 12.46
C THR A 72 4.87 4.62 13.91
N PRO A 73 3.96 4.12 14.73
CA PRO A 73 3.94 4.43 16.17
C PRO A 73 5.25 4.11 16.91
N THR A 74 6.12 3.25 16.37
CA THR A 74 7.32 2.74 17.05
C THR A 74 8.65 3.11 16.39
N ASN A 75 8.68 3.28 15.07
CA ASN A 75 9.94 3.53 14.33
C ASN A 75 9.70 4.22 12.99
N GLU A 76 10.78 4.78 12.44
CA GLU A 76 10.78 5.26 11.06
C GLU A 76 10.84 4.10 10.06
N VAL A 77 10.14 4.25 8.93
CA VAL A 77 10.17 3.31 7.81
C VAL A 77 10.61 4.01 6.53
N PRO A 78 11.35 3.32 5.63
CA PRO A 78 11.95 3.98 4.47
C PRO A 78 10.93 4.50 3.46
N ILE A 79 9.75 3.86 3.37
CA ILE A 79 8.65 4.23 2.48
C ILE A 79 7.34 3.64 2.97
N CYS A 80 6.23 4.33 2.66
CA CYS A 80 4.89 3.83 2.90
C CYS A 80 3.95 4.25 1.76
N GLY A 81 3.25 3.30 1.13
CA GLY A 81 2.42 3.55 -0.05
C GLY A 81 1.21 4.44 0.26
N HIS A 82 0.35 4.04 1.21
CA HIS A 82 -0.86 4.80 1.52
C HIS A 82 -0.55 6.19 2.12
N ALA A 83 0.50 6.30 2.94
CA ALA A 83 0.94 7.59 3.47
C ALA A 83 1.55 8.51 2.38
N THR A 84 2.16 7.94 1.33
CA THR A 84 2.57 8.70 0.13
C THR A 84 1.36 9.23 -0.63
N ILE A 85 0.33 8.40 -0.87
CA ILE A 85 -0.93 8.82 -1.48
C ILE A 85 -1.53 9.98 -0.66
N ALA A 86 -1.64 9.83 0.67
CA ALA A 86 -2.16 10.85 1.59
C ALA A 86 -1.35 12.15 1.51
N ALA A 87 -0.02 12.07 1.60
CA ALA A 87 0.87 13.23 1.58
C ALA A 87 0.74 14.05 0.29
N HIS A 88 0.79 13.38 -0.87
CA HIS A 88 0.69 14.07 -2.15
C HIS A 88 -0.72 14.55 -2.45
N TYR A 89 -1.76 13.86 -1.98
CA TYR A 89 -3.13 14.33 -2.06
C TYR A 89 -3.31 15.66 -1.32
N VAL A 90 -2.87 15.73 -0.04
CA VAL A 90 -2.97 16.99 0.74
C VAL A 90 -2.17 18.09 0.07
N ARG A 91 -0.93 17.83 -0.40
CA ARG A 91 -0.13 18.82 -1.13
C ARG A 91 -0.83 19.32 -2.40
N ALA A 92 -1.48 18.41 -3.13
CA ALA A 92 -2.22 18.77 -4.33
C ALA A 92 -3.41 19.67 -4.03
N VAL A 93 -4.16 19.37 -2.96
CA VAL A 93 -5.29 20.20 -2.49
C VAL A 93 -4.82 21.56 -1.99
N GLU A 94 -3.80 21.62 -1.12
CA GLU A 94 -3.29 22.87 -0.56
C GLU A 94 -2.72 23.82 -1.64
N ASN A 95 -2.02 23.25 -2.62
CA ASN A 95 -1.33 24.05 -3.64
C ASN A 95 -2.08 24.13 -4.99
N GLN A 96 -3.25 23.53 -5.09
CA GLN A 96 -4.07 23.48 -6.30
C GLN A 96 -3.27 23.04 -7.54
N PHE A 97 -2.51 21.96 -7.41
CA PHE A 97 -1.62 21.50 -8.48
C PHE A 97 -2.39 21.20 -9.77
N ASN A 98 -1.77 21.50 -10.90
CA ASN A 98 -2.10 20.86 -12.18
C ASN A 98 -1.42 19.50 -12.27
N ASN A 99 -1.66 18.77 -13.36
CA ASN A 99 -0.97 17.50 -13.63
C ASN A 99 0.54 17.71 -13.60
N LYS A 100 1.21 16.90 -12.82
CA LYS A 100 2.67 16.96 -12.69
C LYS A 100 3.24 15.66 -12.09
N THR A 101 4.48 15.37 -12.43
CA THR A 101 5.31 14.40 -11.71
C THR A 101 6.10 15.14 -10.63
N VAL A 102 6.15 14.58 -9.43
CA VAL A 102 6.91 15.08 -8.30
C VAL A 102 7.94 14.02 -7.92
N PHE A 103 9.21 14.39 -7.85
CA PHE A 103 10.26 13.53 -7.33
C PHE A 103 10.36 13.70 -5.81
N GLN A 104 9.94 12.66 -5.07
CA GLN A 104 10.04 12.64 -3.62
C GLN A 104 11.31 11.90 -3.17
N LYS A 105 12.09 12.52 -2.29
CA LYS A 105 13.15 11.87 -1.53
C LYS A 105 12.55 11.18 -0.33
N THR A 106 12.91 9.92 -0.12
CA THR A 106 12.50 9.10 1.03
C THR A 106 13.69 8.28 1.53
N GLY A 107 13.52 7.49 2.58
CA GLY A 107 14.52 6.51 3.01
C GLY A 107 14.81 5.40 1.98
N ALA A 108 13.90 5.17 1.03
CA ALA A 108 14.07 4.22 -0.08
C ALA A 108 14.70 4.86 -1.34
N GLY A 109 15.07 6.14 -1.30
CA GLY A 109 15.63 6.88 -2.42
C GLY A 109 14.71 7.95 -2.99
N ILE A 110 15.03 8.41 -4.20
CA ILE A 110 14.22 9.41 -4.93
C ILE A 110 13.28 8.68 -5.86
N LEU A 111 11.98 8.87 -5.67
CA LEU A 111 10.93 8.14 -6.37
C LEU A 111 9.95 9.12 -7.03
N PRO A 112 9.52 8.87 -8.28
CA PRO A 112 8.50 9.66 -8.94
C PRO A 112 7.11 9.33 -8.37
N VAL A 113 6.29 10.37 -8.26
CA VAL A 113 4.86 10.29 -7.95
C VAL A 113 4.12 11.21 -8.90
N ASP A 114 3.16 10.68 -9.66
CA ASP A 114 2.35 11.48 -10.55
C ASP A 114 1.09 11.97 -9.81
N ILE A 115 0.83 13.27 -9.96
CA ILE A 115 -0.37 13.92 -9.45
C ILE A 115 -1.23 14.28 -10.65
N ILE A 116 -2.40 13.67 -10.75
CA ILE A 116 -3.33 13.90 -11.86
C ILE A 116 -4.60 14.56 -11.34
N LYS A 117 -4.88 15.76 -11.84
CA LYS A 117 -6.10 16.47 -11.54
C LYS A 117 -7.26 15.86 -12.34
N LYS A 118 -8.32 15.46 -11.66
CA LYS A 118 -9.54 14.88 -12.25
C LYS A 118 -10.74 15.71 -11.78
N ASP A 119 -11.26 16.55 -12.65
CA ASP A 119 -12.33 17.48 -12.31
C ASP A 119 -11.96 18.38 -11.11
N ASN A 120 -12.64 18.18 -9.97
CA ASN A 120 -12.37 18.90 -8.73
C ASN A 120 -11.61 18.07 -7.69
N ASP A 121 -10.93 17.00 -8.09
CA ASP A 121 -10.25 16.05 -7.21
C ASP A 121 -8.90 15.62 -7.80
N TYR A 122 -8.16 14.75 -7.09
CA TYR A 122 -6.84 14.29 -7.49
C TYR A 122 -6.74 12.76 -7.45
N GLU A 123 -6.03 12.20 -8.41
CA GLU A 123 -5.51 10.84 -8.39
C GLU A 123 -3.99 10.91 -8.21
N ILE A 124 -3.48 10.09 -7.30
CA ILE A 124 -2.05 9.98 -7.03
C ILE A 124 -1.57 8.62 -7.54
N ILE A 125 -0.54 8.63 -8.39
CA ILE A 125 -0.01 7.44 -9.04
C ILE A 125 1.40 7.17 -8.53
N MET A 126 1.63 5.96 -8.06
CA MET A 126 2.95 5.50 -7.61
C MET A 126 3.42 4.35 -8.47
N THR A 127 4.55 4.51 -9.13
CA THR A 127 5.25 3.39 -9.74
C THR A 127 5.88 2.52 -8.65
N GLN A 128 5.66 1.22 -8.73
CA GLN A 128 6.18 0.24 -7.78
C GLN A 128 7.63 -0.13 -8.12
N GLY A 129 8.30 -0.81 -7.19
CA GLY A 129 9.67 -1.28 -7.37
C GLY A 129 9.78 -2.49 -8.29
N LYS A 130 10.96 -3.12 -8.25
CA LYS A 130 11.30 -4.29 -9.09
C LYS A 130 10.30 -5.43 -8.90
N ILE A 131 9.85 -5.97 -10.02
CA ILE A 131 8.95 -7.12 -10.05
C ILE A 131 9.76 -8.41 -9.86
N GLU A 132 9.33 -9.23 -8.92
CA GLU A 132 9.85 -10.56 -8.68
C GLU A 132 8.69 -11.51 -8.35
N VAL A 133 8.60 -12.65 -9.07
CA VAL A 133 7.59 -13.67 -8.84
C VAL A 133 8.32 -15.01 -8.69
N SER A 134 8.12 -15.70 -7.55
CA SER A 134 8.77 -16.99 -7.28
C SER A 134 8.02 -18.13 -7.96
N PRO A 135 8.65 -19.31 -8.11
CA PRO A 135 7.91 -20.56 -8.30
C PRO A 135 6.92 -20.80 -7.14
N PRO A 136 5.93 -21.70 -7.32
CA PRO A 136 5.02 -22.08 -6.24
C PRO A 136 5.78 -22.55 -4.99
N LEU A 137 5.26 -22.23 -3.81
CA LEU A 137 5.82 -22.69 -2.54
C LEU A 137 5.78 -24.21 -2.46
N GLN A 138 6.69 -24.79 -1.67
CA GLN A 138 6.66 -26.22 -1.37
C GLN A 138 5.34 -26.65 -0.72
N GLN A 139 4.87 -27.85 -1.02
CA GLN A 139 3.56 -28.31 -0.57
C GLN A 139 3.39 -28.27 0.95
N THR A 140 4.45 -28.53 1.71
CA THR A 140 4.44 -28.44 3.18
C THR A 140 4.09 -27.04 3.68
N TYR A 141 4.61 -25.98 3.04
CA TYR A 141 4.26 -24.61 3.39
C TYR A 141 2.84 -24.25 2.94
N GLN A 142 2.42 -24.73 1.76
CA GLN A 142 1.05 -24.51 1.30
C GLN A 142 0.04 -25.10 2.29
N GLU A 143 0.24 -26.34 2.75
CA GLU A 143 -0.64 -27.01 3.71
C GLU A 143 -0.67 -26.29 5.06
N ARG A 144 0.49 -25.84 5.57
CA ARG A 144 0.56 -25.05 6.80
C ARG A 144 -0.16 -23.70 6.67
N LEU A 145 -0.02 -23.04 5.52
CA LEU A 145 -0.72 -21.77 5.24
C LEU A 145 -2.23 -21.97 5.21
N LEU A 146 -2.73 -22.98 4.49
CA LEU A 146 -4.16 -23.29 4.44
C LEU A 146 -4.72 -23.57 5.84
N ASN A 147 -4.02 -24.35 6.64
CA ASN A 147 -4.40 -24.62 8.03
C ASN A 147 -4.39 -23.35 8.89
N ALA A 148 -3.36 -22.51 8.75
CA ALA A 148 -3.25 -21.27 9.51
C ALA A 148 -4.34 -20.24 9.16
N PHE A 149 -4.83 -20.23 7.91
CA PHE A 149 -5.96 -19.40 7.48
C PHE A 149 -7.34 -20.06 7.69
N GLY A 150 -7.39 -21.35 7.98
CA GLY A 150 -8.65 -22.11 8.03
C GLY A 150 -9.29 -22.28 6.66
N ILE A 151 -8.48 -22.32 5.59
CA ILE A 151 -8.94 -22.49 4.20
C ILE A 151 -8.91 -23.97 3.83
N LEU A 152 -10.00 -24.48 3.26
CA LEU A 152 -10.08 -25.83 2.74
C LEU A 152 -9.45 -25.93 1.35
N LYS A 153 -8.95 -27.11 0.97
CA LYS A 153 -8.37 -27.31 -0.37
C LYS A 153 -9.35 -27.02 -1.51
N GLU A 154 -10.62 -27.34 -1.30
CA GLU A 154 -11.69 -27.06 -2.24
C GLU A 154 -11.99 -25.56 -2.43
N ASP A 155 -11.63 -24.72 -1.46
CA ASP A 155 -11.82 -23.27 -1.57
C ASP A 155 -10.74 -22.58 -2.42
N ILE A 156 -9.62 -23.26 -2.66
CA ILE A 156 -8.51 -22.71 -3.44
C ILE A 156 -8.84 -22.68 -4.94
N ARG A 157 -8.44 -21.61 -5.59
CA ARG A 157 -8.43 -21.51 -7.06
C ARG A 157 -7.25 -22.30 -7.61
N THR A 158 -7.53 -23.30 -8.43
CA THR A 158 -6.50 -24.18 -9.03
C THR A 158 -5.65 -23.49 -10.10
N ASP A 159 -6.13 -22.38 -10.65
CA ASP A 159 -5.42 -21.52 -11.61
C ASP A 159 -4.53 -20.46 -10.92
N CYS A 160 -4.52 -20.42 -9.57
CA CYS A 160 -3.74 -19.49 -8.76
C CYS A 160 -2.72 -20.24 -7.88
N PRO A 161 -1.51 -20.54 -8.37
CA PRO A 161 -0.47 -21.19 -7.57
C PRO A 161 -0.10 -20.36 -6.33
N ILE A 162 0.00 -21.00 -5.16
CA ILE A 162 0.45 -20.31 -3.94
C ILE A 162 1.94 -19.99 -4.09
N ALA A 163 2.28 -18.71 -4.30
CA ALA A 163 3.63 -18.26 -4.63
C ALA A 163 3.91 -16.88 -4.00
N ILE A 164 5.19 -16.52 -3.92
CA ILE A 164 5.60 -15.19 -3.48
C ILE A 164 5.68 -14.26 -4.67
N SER A 165 5.08 -13.07 -4.55
CA SER A 165 5.23 -11.97 -5.50
C SER A 165 5.66 -10.70 -4.78
N SER A 166 6.47 -9.87 -5.46
CA SER A 166 7.04 -8.65 -4.91
C SER A 166 7.12 -7.56 -5.99
N THR A 167 6.90 -6.33 -5.58
CA THR A 167 7.25 -5.11 -6.29
C THR A 167 8.05 -4.17 -5.38
N GLY A 168 8.95 -4.79 -4.57
CA GLY A 168 9.74 -4.15 -3.51
C GLY A 168 9.45 -4.72 -2.13
N HIS A 169 8.20 -5.13 -1.87
CA HIS A 169 7.78 -5.81 -0.64
C HIS A 169 7.05 -7.11 -0.97
N SER A 170 7.60 -8.23 -0.55
CA SER A 170 7.08 -9.57 -0.87
C SER A 170 5.80 -9.90 -0.12
N LYS A 171 4.90 -10.62 -0.81
CA LYS A 171 3.68 -11.21 -0.24
C LYS A 171 3.48 -12.61 -0.80
N VAL A 172 3.01 -13.53 0.03
CA VAL A 172 2.46 -14.82 -0.44
C VAL A 172 1.08 -14.55 -1.02
N MET A 173 0.88 -14.91 -2.28
CA MET A 173 -0.40 -14.79 -2.98
C MET A 173 -1.20 -16.08 -2.83
N ILE A 174 -2.44 -15.99 -2.34
CA ILE A 174 -3.35 -17.13 -2.15
C ILE A 174 -4.70 -16.78 -2.78
N GLY A 175 -4.99 -17.38 -3.94
CA GLY A 175 -6.26 -17.21 -4.64
C GLY A 175 -7.32 -18.17 -4.12
N ILE A 176 -8.47 -17.65 -3.70
CA ILE A 176 -9.64 -18.44 -3.26
C ILE A 176 -10.85 -18.16 -4.14
N LYS A 177 -11.84 -19.06 -4.08
CA LYS A 177 -13.02 -19.00 -4.99
C LYS A 177 -14.02 -17.95 -4.55
N GLU A 178 -14.37 -17.91 -3.25
CA GLU A 178 -15.56 -17.21 -2.77
C GLU A 178 -15.23 -16.01 -1.88
N LEU A 179 -15.93 -14.90 -2.11
CA LEU A 179 -15.82 -13.68 -1.29
C LEU A 179 -16.28 -13.91 0.15
N SER A 180 -17.29 -14.78 0.34
CA SER A 180 -17.78 -15.15 1.67
C SER A 180 -16.69 -15.84 2.50
N THR A 181 -15.93 -16.77 1.90
CA THR A 181 -14.77 -17.41 2.54
C THR A 181 -13.71 -16.36 2.89
N LEU A 182 -13.39 -15.45 1.95
CA LEU A 182 -12.42 -14.36 2.21
C LEU A 182 -12.81 -13.54 3.44
N ASN A 183 -14.06 -13.10 3.50
CA ASN A 183 -14.53 -12.21 4.57
C ASN A 183 -14.68 -12.91 5.93
N SER A 184 -14.81 -14.23 5.95
CA SER A 184 -14.93 -15.03 7.19
C SER A 184 -13.59 -15.49 7.76
N LEU A 185 -12.46 -15.25 7.07
CA LEU A 185 -11.15 -15.70 7.55
C LEU A 185 -10.82 -15.16 8.96
N SER A 186 -10.39 -16.07 9.82
CA SER A 186 -9.87 -15.75 11.17
C SER A 186 -8.52 -16.46 11.35
N PRO A 187 -7.43 -15.88 10.85
CA PRO A 187 -6.15 -16.56 10.74
C PRO A 187 -5.45 -16.73 12.08
N ASN A 188 -4.68 -17.84 12.20
CA ASN A 188 -3.73 -18.02 13.28
C ASN A 188 -2.47 -17.19 13.02
N LEU A 189 -2.47 -15.95 13.53
CA LEU A 189 -1.40 -14.96 13.32
C LEU A 189 -0.05 -15.44 13.87
N TYR A 190 -0.04 -16.24 14.93
CA TYR A 190 1.19 -16.79 15.51
C TYR A 190 1.87 -17.78 14.54
N GLU A 191 1.10 -18.70 13.97
CA GLU A 191 1.64 -19.65 12.99
C GLU A 191 2.08 -18.93 11.70
N LEU A 192 1.31 -17.96 11.23
CA LEU A 192 1.71 -17.13 10.08
C LEU A 192 3.01 -16.38 10.34
N SER A 193 3.23 -15.86 11.55
CA SER A 193 4.48 -15.19 11.91
C SER A 193 5.69 -16.15 11.84
N LYS A 194 5.53 -17.41 12.28
CA LYS A 194 6.58 -18.43 12.14
C LYS A 194 6.88 -18.76 10.68
N ILE A 195 5.83 -19.01 9.89
CA ILE A 195 5.99 -19.31 8.46
C ILE A 195 6.72 -18.16 7.76
N SER A 196 6.36 -16.90 8.08
CA SER A 196 7.02 -15.70 7.51
C SER A 196 8.54 -15.72 7.70
N GLN A 197 9.01 -16.10 8.90
CA GLN A 197 10.44 -16.17 9.20
C GLN A 197 11.13 -17.26 8.40
N GLU A 198 10.50 -18.44 8.26
CA GLU A 198 11.03 -19.59 7.54
C GLU A 198 11.16 -19.32 6.04
N ILE A 199 10.12 -18.74 5.41
CA ILE A 199 10.09 -18.46 3.98
C ILE A 199 10.65 -17.06 3.61
N LYS A 200 11.06 -16.26 4.61
CA LYS A 200 11.57 -14.89 4.47
C LYS A 200 10.61 -13.97 3.68
N CYS A 201 9.32 -14.07 3.98
CA CYS A 201 8.28 -13.26 3.37
C CYS A 201 7.39 -12.65 4.44
N ASN A 202 7.28 -11.31 4.48
CA ASN A 202 6.67 -10.58 5.59
C ASN A 202 5.17 -10.31 5.41
N GLY A 203 4.48 -11.05 4.55
CA GLY A 203 3.05 -10.84 4.43
C GLY A 203 2.34 -11.82 3.52
N TYR A 204 1.05 -11.86 3.71
CA TYR A 204 0.14 -12.77 3.02
C TYR A 204 -0.99 -11.96 2.41
N TYR A 205 -1.30 -12.22 1.15
CA TYR A 205 -2.41 -11.60 0.46
C TYR A 205 -3.35 -12.69 -0.06
N ILE A 206 -4.51 -12.79 0.61
CA ILE A 206 -5.57 -13.71 0.21
C ILE A 206 -6.54 -12.92 -0.65
N PHE A 207 -6.89 -13.44 -1.82
CA PHE A 207 -7.72 -12.73 -2.77
C PHE A 207 -8.72 -13.62 -3.47
N THR A 208 -9.81 -13.01 -3.97
CA THR A 208 -10.74 -13.61 -4.91
C THR A 208 -10.95 -12.69 -6.10
N LEU A 209 -11.16 -13.29 -7.27
CA LEU A 209 -11.47 -12.59 -8.51
C LEU A 209 -12.97 -12.55 -8.69
N HIS A 210 -13.53 -11.35 -8.62
CA HIS A 210 -14.96 -11.12 -8.85
C HIS A 210 -15.15 -10.42 -10.18
N ASP A 211 -16.15 -10.84 -10.93
CA ASP A 211 -16.48 -10.36 -12.28
C ASP A 211 -15.39 -10.55 -13.37
N LYS A 212 -15.73 -11.35 -14.38
CA LYS A 212 -14.83 -11.64 -15.52
C LYS A 212 -14.78 -10.52 -16.58
N LYS A 213 -15.70 -9.53 -16.53
CA LYS A 213 -15.78 -8.46 -17.54
C LYS A 213 -14.98 -7.20 -17.16
N THR A 214 -15.04 -6.83 -15.88
CA THR A 214 -14.33 -5.66 -15.34
C THR A 214 -13.48 -6.10 -14.17
N LEU A 215 -12.47 -6.92 -14.38
CA LEU A 215 -11.79 -7.63 -13.32
C LEU A 215 -11.72 -6.80 -12.03
N GLN A 216 -12.52 -7.19 -11.05
CA GLN A 216 -12.49 -6.68 -9.71
C GLN A 216 -11.91 -7.75 -8.80
N VAL A 217 -10.94 -7.35 -8.01
CA VAL A 217 -10.29 -8.22 -7.03
C VAL A 217 -10.70 -7.78 -5.64
N HIS A 218 -11.10 -8.72 -4.79
CA HIS A 218 -11.26 -8.50 -3.36
C HIS A 218 -10.14 -9.19 -2.62
N GLY A 219 -9.53 -8.51 -1.65
CA GLY A 219 -8.38 -9.05 -0.93
C GLY A 219 -8.35 -8.70 0.54
N ARG A 220 -7.53 -9.46 1.29
CA ARG A 220 -7.15 -9.19 2.68
C ARG A 220 -5.66 -9.40 2.86
N MET A 221 -4.99 -8.47 3.56
CA MET A 221 -3.55 -8.51 3.77
C MET A 221 -3.20 -8.67 5.26
N PHE A 222 -2.35 -9.63 5.55
CA PHE A 222 -1.88 -9.97 6.90
C PHE A 222 -0.35 -9.96 6.92
N ALA A 223 0.26 -9.32 7.93
CA ALA A 223 1.71 -9.28 8.07
C ALA A 223 2.13 -9.37 9.56
N PRO A 224 1.76 -10.45 10.27
CA PRO A 224 1.94 -10.55 11.72
C PRO A 224 3.41 -10.55 12.15
N ALA A 225 4.33 -10.99 11.31
CA ALA A 225 5.77 -11.00 11.62
C ALA A 225 6.37 -9.59 11.77
N ILE A 226 5.70 -8.56 11.26
CA ILE A 226 6.08 -7.14 11.40
C ILE A 226 5.06 -6.35 12.23
N GLY A 227 4.21 -7.04 13.01
CA GLY A 227 3.27 -6.42 13.93
C GLY A 227 1.94 -5.96 13.32
N ILE A 228 1.66 -6.27 12.06
CA ILE A 228 0.41 -5.92 11.38
C ILE A 228 -0.51 -7.15 11.35
N SER A 229 -1.55 -7.15 12.18
CA SER A 229 -2.53 -8.23 12.19
C SER A 229 -3.33 -8.27 10.88
N GLU A 230 -3.85 -7.15 10.42
CA GLU A 230 -4.48 -6.95 9.12
C GLU A 230 -4.33 -5.48 8.71
N ASP A 231 -3.94 -5.21 7.46
CA ASP A 231 -3.86 -3.86 6.92
C ASP A 231 -5.09 -3.55 6.06
N PRO A 232 -5.73 -2.39 6.25
CA PRO A 232 -7.00 -2.08 5.57
C PRO A 232 -6.91 -2.09 4.05
N VAL A 233 -5.96 -1.36 3.45
CA VAL A 233 -5.81 -1.26 1.99
C VAL A 233 -4.33 -1.09 1.66
N THR A 234 -3.77 -2.06 0.91
CA THR A 234 -2.32 -2.22 0.76
C THR A 234 -1.87 -2.14 -0.69
N GLY A 235 -1.25 -1.02 -1.08
CA GLY A 235 -0.64 -0.90 -2.41
C GLY A 235 0.45 -1.95 -2.66
N ASN A 236 1.31 -2.20 -1.65
CA ASN A 236 2.38 -3.21 -1.68
C ASN A 236 1.89 -4.67 -1.58
N ALA A 237 0.59 -4.93 -1.71
CA ALA A 237 0.03 -6.26 -1.89
C ALA A 237 -0.72 -6.34 -3.24
N ASN A 238 -1.48 -5.32 -3.58
CA ASN A 238 -2.23 -5.25 -4.83
C ASN A 238 -1.31 -5.06 -6.06
N GLY A 239 -0.21 -4.32 -5.92
CA GLY A 239 0.80 -4.21 -6.99
C GLY A 239 1.45 -5.56 -7.32
N PRO A 240 2.06 -6.26 -6.35
CA PRO A 240 2.55 -7.63 -6.55
C PRO A 240 1.50 -8.60 -7.10
N LEU A 241 0.23 -8.48 -6.67
CA LEU A 241 -0.85 -9.28 -7.25
C LEU A 241 -1.01 -9.03 -8.74
N GLY A 242 -0.95 -7.76 -9.20
CA GLY A 242 -1.03 -7.45 -10.62
C GLY A 242 0.05 -8.17 -11.43
N ALA A 243 1.30 -8.11 -10.97
CA ALA A 243 2.42 -8.83 -11.57
C ALA A 243 2.22 -10.35 -11.55
N TYR A 244 1.73 -10.89 -10.43
CA TYR A 244 1.42 -12.31 -10.25
C TYR A 244 0.36 -12.81 -11.25
N LEU A 245 -0.76 -12.06 -11.42
CA LEU A 245 -1.85 -12.44 -12.32
C LEU A 245 -1.38 -12.56 -13.78
N VAL A 246 -0.50 -11.64 -14.21
CA VAL A 246 0.11 -11.67 -15.54
C VAL A 246 1.12 -12.82 -15.65
N HIS A 247 2.02 -12.97 -14.66
CA HIS A 247 3.07 -13.99 -14.68
C HIS A 247 2.51 -15.42 -14.79
N TYR A 248 1.49 -15.74 -13.98
CA TYR A 248 0.86 -17.06 -13.97
C TYR A 248 -0.27 -17.22 -14.98
N LYS A 249 -0.54 -16.20 -15.79
CA LYS A 249 -1.61 -16.22 -16.82
C LYS A 249 -2.99 -16.58 -16.22
N VAL A 250 -3.24 -16.09 -15.01
CA VAL A 250 -4.51 -16.31 -14.29
C VAL A 250 -5.68 -15.63 -15.02
N ILE A 251 -5.36 -14.62 -15.81
CA ILE A 251 -6.30 -13.86 -16.64
C ILE A 251 -5.84 -13.90 -18.10
N PRO A 252 -6.75 -13.69 -19.07
CA PRO A 252 -6.34 -13.42 -20.45
C PRO A 252 -5.44 -12.20 -20.50
N ILE A 253 -4.21 -12.34 -21.00
CA ILE A 253 -3.22 -11.27 -21.00
C ILE A 253 -3.49 -10.36 -22.20
N PRO A 254 -3.79 -9.05 -21.99
CA PRO A 254 -3.76 -8.05 -23.05
C PRO A 254 -2.32 -7.83 -23.56
N ASN A 255 -2.17 -7.32 -24.77
CA ASN A 255 -0.87 -7.23 -25.41
C ASN A 255 0.10 -6.22 -24.76
N THR A 256 -0.41 -5.15 -24.12
CA THR A 256 0.45 -4.03 -23.68
C THR A 256 0.19 -3.55 -22.26
N GLU A 257 -1.06 -3.63 -21.80
CA GLU A 257 -1.47 -3.04 -20.53
C GLU A 257 -2.65 -3.81 -19.94
N PHE A 258 -2.65 -3.94 -18.62
CA PHE A 258 -3.72 -4.57 -17.86
C PHE A 258 -4.07 -3.71 -16.64
N ILE A 259 -5.34 -3.32 -16.51
CA ILE A 259 -5.84 -2.53 -15.38
C ILE A 259 -6.96 -3.29 -14.69
N PHE A 260 -6.95 -3.30 -13.35
CA PHE A 260 -8.03 -3.83 -12.55
C PHE A 260 -8.29 -2.97 -11.30
N GLU A 261 -9.52 -3.06 -10.78
CA GLU A 261 -9.88 -2.47 -9.49
C GLU A 261 -9.65 -3.49 -8.37
N ALA A 262 -8.87 -3.10 -7.36
CA ALA A 262 -8.66 -3.88 -6.15
C ALA A 262 -9.46 -3.27 -5.00
N VAL A 263 -10.24 -4.10 -4.31
CA VAL A 263 -11.06 -3.77 -3.14
C VAL A 263 -10.49 -4.50 -1.93
N GLN A 264 -10.33 -3.81 -0.81
CA GLN A 264 -9.78 -4.38 0.43
C GLN A 264 -10.44 -3.73 1.65
N GLY A 265 -10.30 -4.34 2.85
CA GLY A 265 -10.75 -3.77 4.10
C GLY A 265 -12.23 -4.01 4.42
N GLU A 266 -12.95 -4.82 3.64
CA GLU A 266 -14.39 -5.07 3.85
C GLU A 266 -14.66 -5.78 5.17
N ALA A 267 -13.88 -6.80 5.51
CA ALA A 267 -14.04 -7.58 6.74
C ALA A 267 -13.82 -6.77 8.03
N ILE A 268 -12.99 -5.73 7.96
CA ILE A 268 -12.65 -4.85 9.10
C ILE A 268 -13.35 -3.50 9.05
N LYS A 269 -14.33 -3.32 8.15
CA LYS A 269 -15.13 -2.09 7.98
C LYS A 269 -14.31 -0.85 7.61
N HIS A 270 -13.18 -1.03 6.99
CA HIS A 270 -12.31 0.00 6.42
C HIS A 270 -12.16 -0.17 4.91
N LYS A 271 -13.30 -0.39 4.24
CA LYS A 271 -13.33 -0.62 2.80
C LYS A 271 -12.66 0.52 2.03
N GLY A 272 -11.74 0.14 1.15
CA GLY A 272 -11.15 1.06 0.20
C GLY A 272 -10.86 0.36 -1.12
N LYS A 273 -10.47 1.15 -2.12
CA LYS A 273 -10.18 0.65 -3.46
C LYS A 273 -9.10 1.45 -4.17
N MET A 274 -8.39 0.75 -5.03
CA MET A 274 -7.37 1.34 -5.90
C MET A 274 -7.47 0.74 -7.30
N LEU A 275 -6.89 1.41 -8.29
CA LEU A 275 -6.59 0.79 -9.57
C LEU A 275 -5.14 0.32 -9.56
N VAL A 276 -4.92 -0.83 -10.14
CA VAL A 276 -3.61 -1.40 -10.39
C VAL A 276 -3.41 -1.49 -11.88
N GLU A 277 -2.39 -0.79 -12.39
CA GLU A 277 -1.97 -0.82 -13.79
C GLU A 277 -0.71 -1.67 -13.90
N VAL A 278 -0.71 -2.63 -14.81
CA VAL A 278 0.44 -3.48 -15.12
C VAL A 278 0.80 -3.28 -16.57
N ILE A 279 1.99 -2.77 -16.83
CA ILE A 279 2.55 -2.66 -18.18
C ILE A 279 3.18 -4.02 -18.55
N ILE A 280 2.88 -4.48 -19.76
CA ILE A 280 3.25 -5.80 -20.25
C ILE A 280 4.14 -5.65 -21.49
N SER A 281 5.25 -6.35 -21.51
CA SER A 281 6.09 -6.53 -22.68
C SER A 281 6.48 -8.00 -22.81
N ASP A 282 6.43 -8.56 -24.02
CA ASP A 282 6.74 -9.96 -24.30
C ASP A 282 6.00 -10.95 -23.37
N ASN A 283 4.72 -10.69 -23.13
CA ASN A 283 3.85 -11.45 -22.21
C ASN A 283 4.34 -11.50 -20.75
N LYS A 284 5.17 -10.53 -20.33
CA LYS A 284 5.68 -10.43 -18.95
C LYS A 284 5.32 -9.07 -18.35
N PRO A 285 5.05 -9.01 -17.04
CA PRO A 285 4.86 -7.74 -16.36
C PRO A 285 6.23 -7.02 -16.26
N VAL A 286 6.32 -5.77 -16.72
CA VAL A 286 7.57 -4.99 -16.71
C VAL A 286 7.50 -3.77 -15.78
N GLU A 287 6.31 -3.23 -15.54
CA GLU A 287 6.09 -2.13 -14.61
C GLU A 287 4.71 -2.28 -13.96
N VAL A 288 4.61 -1.87 -12.72
CA VAL A 288 3.33 -1.84 -11.97
C VAL A 288 3.14 -0.47 -11.36
N LYS A 289 1.94 0.09 -11.52
CA LYS A 289 1.53 1.34 -10.88
C LYS A 289 0.32 1.13 -10.01
N ILE A 290 0.29 1.84 -8.89
CA ILE A 290 -0.87 1.96 -8.00
C ILE A 290 -1.46 3.34 -8.17
N ILE A 291 -2.74 3.41 -8.49
CA ILE A 291 -3.50 4.64 -8.65
C ILE A 291 -4.48 4.73 -7.48
N GLY A 292 -4.28 5.72 -6.63
CA GLY A 292 -5.07 5.93 -5.42
C GLY A 292 -5.75 7.29 -5.40
N LYS A 293 -6.95 7.32 -4.79
CA LYS A 293 -7.64 8.53 -4.35
C LYS A 293 -7.51 8.65 -2.85
N ALA A 294 -7.78 9.83 -2.30
CA ALA A 294 -7.83 10.01 -0.86
C ALA A 294 -8.89 11.05 -0.49
N VAL A 295 -9.20 11.12 0.79
CA VAL A 295 -10.07 12.16 1.34
C VAL A 295 -9.51 12.66 2.67
N ILE A 296 -9.53 13.97 2.89
CA ILE A 296 -9.18 14.55 4.19
C ILE A 296 -10.35 14.28 5.15
N ALA A 297 -10.12 13.44 6.16
CA ALA A 297 -11.11 13.15 7.20
C ALA A 297 -11.31 14.37 8.08
N PHE A 298 -10.22 14.94 8.60
CA PHE A 298 -10.20 16.20 9.33
C PHE A 298 -8.80 16.83 9.31
N SER A 299 -8.68 18.06 9.80
CA SER A 299 -7.40 18.73 9.99
C SER A 299 -7.43 19.59 11.26
N THR A 300 -6.25 19.74 11.87
CA THR A 300 -6.06 20.54 13.08
C THR A 300 -4.68 21.19 13.09
N ASN A 301 -4.41 22.02 14.10
CA ASN A 301 -3.07 22.51 14.39
C ASN A 301 -2.58 21.91 15.69
N ILE A 302 -1.32 21.48 15.72
CA ILE A 302 -0.64 21.06 16.93
C ILE A 302 0.44 22.08 17.28
N GLU A 303 0.67 22.32 18.57
CA GLU A 303 1.72 23.21 19.05
C GLU A 303 2.85 22.37 19.65
N ILE A 304 4.07 22.60 19.17
CA ILE A 304 5.26 21.86 19.59
C ILE A 304 6.30 22.87 20.05
N GLU A 305 6.88 22.64 21.21
CA GLU A 305 8.05 23.38 21.70
C GLU A 305 9.30 22.91 20.92
N LEU A 306 9.96 23.86 20.22
CA LEU A 306 11.17 23.62 19.44
C LEU A 306 12.42 23.95 20.25
#